data_6942ff55ad3554d27807bb73e310cf8b
#
_entry.id   6942ff55ad3554d27807bb73e310cf8b
#
_cell.length_a   1.000
_cell.length_b   1.000
_cell.length_c   1.000
_cell.angle_alpha   90.00
_cell.angle_beta   90.00
_cell.angle_gamma   90.00
#
_symmetry.space_group_name_H-M   'P 1'
#
loop_
_entity.id
_entity.type
_entity.pdbx_description
1 polymer ?
#
loop_
_entity_poly.entity_id
_entity_poly.type
_entity_poly.pdbx_seq_one_letter_code
_entity_poly.pdbx_strand_id
1 'polypeptide(L)'
;MRIVARRVEGYAHDVEIEGGHRLRADEPGTIGGTDTGPSPTRLLGASLASCIAITVEMYAERKGWELGPVEVDVEVGYEGPVPTDFEVGLKLPAELDDEQRRRLLVIATKCPVHKVLAGEAHVKVVERLEAA
;
A
#
# COMPACT_ATOMS: atom_id res chain seq x y z
N MET A 1 -7.42 -14.21 7.00
CA MET A 1 -6.31 -14.20 6.04
C MET A 1 -4.98 -14.21 6.79
N ARG A 2 -4.06 -15.08 6.36
CA ARG A 2 -2.79 -15.26 7.05
C ARG A 2 -1.63 -14.79 6.17
N ILE A 3 -0.66 -14.12 6.78
CA ILE A 3 0.57 -13.65 6.14
C ILE A 3 1.73 -14.10 7.01
N VAL A 4 2.79 -14.65 6.40
CA VAL A 4 3.96 -15.17 7.13
C VAL A 4 5.22 -14.61 6.50
N ALA A 5 6.08 -14.00 7.32
CA ALA A 5 7.39 -13.53 6.91
C ALA A 5 8.47 -14.45 7.50
N ARG A 6 9.37 -14.97 6.65
CA ARG A 6 10.47 -15.82 7.08
C ARG A 6 11.79 -15.23 6.61
N ARG A 7 12.73 -15.15 7.53
CA ARG A 7 14.08 -14.67 7.22
C ARG A 7 14.76 -15.63 6.25
N VAL A 8 15.35 -15.07 5.22
CA VAL A 8 16.20 -15.81 4.26
C VAL A 8 17.66 -15.59 4.61
N GLU A 9 18.10 -14.33 4.60
CA GLU A 9 19.49 -13.96 4.87
C GLU A 9 19.49 -12.47 5.24
N GLY A 10 20.32 -12.07 6.21
CA GLY A 10 20.40 -10.68 6.63
C GLY A 10 19.02 -10.14 7.03
N TYR A 11 18.58 -9.08 6.40
CA TYR A 11 17.23 -8.52 6.60
C TYR A 11 16.25 -8.94 5.50
N ALA A 12 16.69 -9.75 4.55
CA ALA A 12 15.82 -10.25 3.48
C ALA A 12 14.85 -11.30 4.03
N HIS A 13 13.57 -11.10 3.75
CA HIS A 13 12.50 -12.01 4.16
C HIS A 13 11.64 -12.38 2.96
N ASP A 14 11.27 -13.64 2.88
CA ASP A 14 10.22 -14.07 1.98
C ASP A 14 8.88 -13.94 2.71
N VAL A 15 7.94 -13.28 2.08
CA VAL A 15 6.62 -13.04 2.65
C VAL A 15 5.60 -13.82 1.83
N GLU A 16 4.92 -14.75 2.49
CA GLU A 16 3.85 -15.54 1.88
C GLU A 16 2.51 -14.98 2.30
N ILE A 17 1.67 -14.75 1.31
CA ILE A 17 0.32 -14.23 1.52
C ILE A 17 -0.66 -15.31 1.12
N GLU A 18 -1.62 -15.59 2.00
CA GLU A 18 -2.67 -16.57 1.72
C GLU A 18 -3.33 -16.28 0.37
N GLY A 19 -3.53 -17.32 -0.44
CA GLY A 19 -3.99 -17.19 -1.82
C GLY A 19 -2.89 -17.43 -2.85
N GLY A 20 -1.69 -17.83 -2.41
CA GLY A 20 -0.59 -18.21 -3.29
C GLY A 20 0.33 -17.09 -3.74
N HIS A 21 0.23 -15.92 -3.14
CA HIS A 21 1.11 -14.80 -3.47
C HIS A 21 2.35 -14.79 -2.59
N ARG A 22 3.45 -14.35 -3.17
CA ARG A 22 4.73 -14.29 -2.49
C ARG A 22 5.47 -13.02 -2.92
N LEU A 23 6.14 -12.37 -1.97
CA LEU A 23 7.01 -11.24 -2.27
C LEU A 23 8.25 -11.28 -1.37
N ARG A 24 9.25 -10.49 -1.72
CA ARG A 24 10.48 -10.31 -0.95
C ARG A 24 10.46 -8.93 -0.31
N ALA A 25 10.71 -8.86 1.00
CA ALA A 25 10.96 -7.62 1.71
C ALA A 25 12.40 -7.61 2.20
N ASP A 26 13.05 -6.45 2.14
CA ASP A 26 14.43 -6.28 2.58
C ASP A 26 14.61 -4.81 2.98
N GLU A 27 15.81 -4.46 3.40
CA GLU A 27 16.19 -3.08 3.64
C GLU A 27 17.26 -2.67 2.63
N PRO A 28 17.39 -1.36 2.33
CA PRO A 28 18.46 -0.90 1.46
C PRO A 28 19.83 -1.08 2.11
N GLY A 29 20.87 -1.11 1.29
CA GLY A 29 22.25 -1.30 1.75
C GLY A 29 22.71 -0.22 2.72
N THR A 30 22.17 0.98 2.64
CA THR A 30 22.49 2.10 3.51
C THR A 30 22.17 1.85 4.99
N ILE A 31 21.26 0.91 5.27
CA ILE A 31 20.89 0.55 6.64
C ILE A 31 21.13 -0.92 6.93
N GLY A 32 22.00 -1.55 6.17
CA GLY A 32 22.48 -2.92 6.45
C GLY A 32 21.75 -4.03 5.71
N GLY A 33 20.82 -3.70 4.82
CA GLY A 33 20.16 -4.68 3.98
C GLY A 33 20.93 -5.01 2.72
N THR A 34 20.36 -5.86 1.87
CA THR A 34 20.96 -6.24 0.58
C THR A 34 20.14 -5.74 -0.62
N ASP A 35 19.10 -4.97 -0.36
CA ASP A 35 18.26 -4.34 -1.40
C ASP A 35 17.69 -5.35 -2.41
N THR A 36 17.32 -6.53 -1.94
CA THR A 36 16.74 -7.58 -2.78
C THR A 36 15.22 -7.50 -2.88
N GLY A 37 14.61 -6.55 -2.21
CA GLY A 37 13.18 -6.28 -2.26
C GLY A 37 12.89 -4.93 -1.60
N PRO A 38 11.65 -4.42 -1.75
CA PRO A 38 11.28 -3.16 -1.12
C PRO A 38 11.26 -3.28 0.41
N SER A 39 11.55 -2.17 1.09
CA SER A 39 11.45 -2.11 2.54
C SER A 39 9.97 -2.16 2.97
N PRO A 40 9.68 -2.60 4.20
CA PRO A 40 8.31 -2.64 4.69
C PRO A 40 7.57 -1.31 4.61
N THR A 41 8.22 -0.19 4.90
CA THR A 41 7.56 1.12 4.82
C THR A 41 7.27 1.53 3.37
N ARG A 42 8.12 1.10 2.42
CA ARG A 42 7.85 1.28 0.98
C ARG A 42 6.69 0.42 0.52
N LEU A 43 6.57 -0.80 1.04
CA LEU A 43 5.43 -1.66 0.77
C LEU A 43 4.12 -1.04 1.28
N LEU A 44 4.17 -0.32 2.39
CA LEU A 44 3.02 0.39 2.92
C LEU A 44 2.55 1.48 1.93
N GLY A 45 3.49 2.26 1.40
CA GLY A 45 3.19 3.25 0.35
C GLY A 45 2.64 2.61 -0.91
N ALA A 46 3.23 1.48 -1.34
CA ALA A 46 2.76 0.74 -2.51
C ALA A 46 1.34 0.20 -2.31
N SER A 47 1.02 -0.28 -1.11
CA SER A 47 -0.33 -0.76 -0.81
C SER A 47 -1.35 0.37 -0.85
N LEU A 48 -0.99 1.54 -0.35
CA LEU A 48 -1.87 2.71 -0.41
C LEU A 48 -2.13 3.13 -1.86
N ALA A 49 -1.08 3.26 -2.66
CA ALA A 49 -1.21 3.66 -4.06
C ALA A 49 -2.11 2.70 -4.85
N SER A 50 -1.86 1.40 -4.75
CA SER A 50 -2.63 0.38 -5.47
C SER A 50 -4.08 0.30 -4.96
N CYS A 51 -4.28 0.42 -3.66
CA CYS A 51 -5.62 0.39 -3.07
C CYS A 51 -6.47 1.56 -3.57
N ILE A 52 -5.91 2.76 -3.61
CA ILE A 52 -6.62 3.95 -4.10
C ILE A 52 -6.95 3.78 -5.59
N ALA A 53 -5.99 3.34 -6.41
CA ALA A 53 -6.20 3.14 -7.84
C ALA A 53 -7.37 2.15 -8.08
N ILE A 54 -7.32 0.99 -7.42
CA ILE A 54 -8.35 -0.03 -7.56
C ILE A 54 -9.72 0.50 -7.08
N THR A 55 -9.76 1.19 -5.95
CA THR A 55 -11.00 1.72 -5.38
C THR A 55 -11.66 2.72 -6.32
N VAL A 56 -10.87 3.62 -6.90
CA VAL A 56 -11.34 4.62 -7.85
C VAL A 56 -11.85 3.96 -9.14
N GLU A 57 -11.09 2.97 -9.65
CA GLU A 57 -11.45 2.23 -10.85
C GLU A 57 -12.77 1.46 -10.68
N MET A 58 -12.92 0.78 -9.53
CA MET A 58 -14.15 0.04 -9.22
C MET A 58 -15.37 0.97 -9.15
N TYR A 59 -15.22 2.13 -8.53
CA TYR A 59 -16.30 3.11 -8.45
C TYR A 59 -16.69 3.63 -9.83
N ALA A 60 -15.69 4.03 -10.63
CA ALA A 60 -15.91 4.56 -11.97
C ALA A 60 -16.59 3.51 -12.88
N GLU A 61 -16.17 2.26 -12.76
CA GLU A 61 -16.78 1.16 -13.52
C GLU A 61 -18.27 1.02 -13.19
N ARG A 62 -18.63 1.07 -11.90
CA ARG A 62 -20.04 1.00 -11.49
C ARG A 62 -20.87 2.18 -12.00
N LYS A 63 -20.25 3.34 -12.17
CA LYS A 63 -20.91 4.54 -12.69
C LYS A 63 -20.92 4.60 -14.22
N GLY A 64 -20.25 3.68 -14.89
CA GLY A 64 -20.09 3.70 -16.34
C GLY A 64 -19.15 4.80 -16.84
N TRP A 65 -18.28 5.31 -15.97
CA TRP A 65 -17.26 6.30 -16.34
C TRP A 65 -16.02 5.60 -16.83
N GLU A 66 -15.55 5.96 -18.01
CA GLU A 66 -14.32 5.41 -18.56
C GLU A 66 -13.11 6.22 -18.10
N LEU A 67 -12.27 5.60 -17.27
CA LEU A 67 -11.06 6.25 -16.78
C LEU A 67 -9.83 6.04 -17.66
N GLY A 68 -9.82 4.95 -18.44
CA GLY A 68 -8.59 4.53 -19.10
C GLY A 68 -7.51 4.23 -18.05
N PRO A 69 -6.23 4.37 -18.39
CA PRO A 69 -5.16 4.14 -17.43
C PRO A 69 -5.19 5.16 -16.30
N VAL A 70 -5.28 4.69 -15.06
CA VAL A 70 -5.21 5.53 -13.86
C VAL A 70 -3.81 5.43 -13.28
N GLU A 71 -3.25 6.57 -12.92
CA GLU A 71 -1.95 6.62 -12.25
C GLU A 71 -2.12 7.26 -10.88
N VAL A 72 -1.62 6.60 -9.86
CA VAL A 72 -1.63 7.11 -8.49
C VAL A 72 -0.20 7.12 -7.99
N ASP A 73 0.26 8.27 -7.55
CA ASP A 73 1.57 8.41 -6.92
C ASP A 73 1.40 8.73 -5.43
N VAL A 74 2.35 8.29 -4.63
CA VAL A 74 2.38 8.56 -3.19
C VAL A 74 3.77 9.02 -2.81
N GLU A 75 3.83 10.23 -2.24
CA GLU A 75 5.03 10.72 -1.60
C GLU A 75 4.95 10.42 -0.10
N VAL A 76 5.94 9.75 0.43
CA VAL A 76 5.98 9.34 1.84
C VAL A 76 7.00 10.19 2.58
N GLY A 77 6.54 10.91 3.59
CA GLY A 77 7.39 11.64 4.51
C GLY A 77 7.60 10.85 5.80
N TYR A 78 8.79 10.99 6.38
CA TYR A 78 9.20 10.23 7.55
C TYR A 78 9.57 11.15 8.70
N GLU A 79 9.37 10.63 9.91
CA GLU A 79 9.93 11.19 11.13
C GLU A 79 10.84 10.10 11.73
N GLY A 80 12.16 10.24 11.54
CA GLY A 80 13.07 9.12 11.79
C GLY A 80 12.70 7.91 10.91
N PRO A 81 12.57 6.71 11.49
CA PRO A 81 12.21 5.52 10.72
C PRO A 81 10.69 5.37 10.46
N VAL A 82 9.88 6.29 11.00
CA VAL A 82 8.43 6.16 10.96
C VAL A 82 7.85 6.98 9.81
N PRO A 83 7.09 6.36 8.90
CA PRO A 83 6.36 7.12 7.87
C PRO A 83 5.18 7.83 8.53
N THR A 84 5.13 9.15 8.41
CA THR A 84 4.12 9.97 9.08
C THR A 84 3.21 10.71 8.11
N ASP A 85 3.67 10.94 6.89
CA ASP A 85 2.94 11.74 5.92
C ASP A 85 2.84 11.01 4.60
N PHE A 86 1.64 10.99 4.04
CA PHE A 86 1.36 10.35 2.76
C PHE A 86 0.63 11.37 1.90
N GLU A 87 1.31 11.91 0.91
CA GLU A 87 0.67 12.79 -0.07
C GLU A 87 0.36 11.98 -1.32
N VAL A 88 -0.90 11.93 -1.68
CA VAL A 88 -1.40 11.10 -2.78
C VAL A 88 -1.77 12.00 -3.96
N GLY A 89 -1.18 11.70 -5.12
CA GLY A 89 -1.54 12.32 -6.38
C GLY A 89 -2.37 11.37 -7.23
N LEU A 90 -3.49 11.85 -7.72
CA LEU A 90 -4.40 11.09 -8.56
C LEU A 90 -4.44 11.72 -9.95
N LYS A 91 -3.87 11.02 -10.94
CA LYS A 91 -3.86 11.48 -12.32
C LYS A 91 -5.09 10.94 -13.05
N LEU A 92 -6.02 11.83 -13.33
CA LEU A 92 -7.30 11.50 -13.93
C LEU A 92 -7.39 12.01 -15.38
N PRO A 93 -8.20 11.34 -16.24
CA PRO A 93 -8.40 11.81 -17.61
C PRO A 93 -8.99 13.23 -17.67
N ALA A 94 -8.52 14.01 -18.65
CA ALA A 94 -9.00 15.39 -18.83
C ALA A 94 -10.46 15.46 -19.27
N GLU A 95 -10.98 14.38 -19.83
CA GLU A 95 -12.36 14.30 -20.33
C GLU A 95 -13.40 14.24 -19.23
N LEU A 96 -13.01 13.93 -18.00
CA LEU A 96 -13.93 13.94 -16.87
C LEU A 96 -14.31 15.38 -16.52
N ASP A 97 -15.57 15.60 -16.18
CA ASP A 97 -15.99 16.91 -15.70
C ASP A 97 -15.54 17.16 -14.25
N ASP A 98 -15.69 18.38 -13.78
CA ASP A 98 -15.26 18.78 -12.44
C ASP A 98 -15.96 17.98 -11.33
N GLU A 99 -17.25 17.68 -11.51
CA GLU A 99 -18.02 16.91 -10.54
C GLU A 99 -17.52 15.48 -10.44
N GLN A 100 -17.25 14.83 -11.58
CA GLN A 100 -16.70 13.49 -11.63
C GLN A 100 -15.34 13.44 -10.94
N ARG A 101 -14.44 14.39 -11.25
CA ARG A 101 -13.12 14.47 -10.63
C ARG A 101 -13.21 14.65 -9.12
N ARG A 102 -14.07 15.57 -8.67
CA ARG A 102 -14.28 15.81 -7.24
C ARG A 102 -14.79 14.56 -6.53
N ARG A 103 -15.74 13.88 -7.15
CA ARG A 103 -16.30 12.65 -6.60
C ARG A 103 -15.23 11.56 -6.45
N LEU A 104 -14.38 11.39 -7.45
CA LEU A 104 -13.30 10.39 -7.40
C LEU A 104 -12.28 10.72 -6.31
N LEU A 105 -11.99 11.98 -6.06
CA LEU A 105 -11.13 12.37 -4.95
C LEU A 105 -11.73 11.98 -3.59
N VAL A 106 -13.04 12.14 -3.43
CA VAL A 106 -13.73 11.69 -2.21
C VAL A 106 -13.67 10.17 -2.10
N ILE A 107 -13.91 9.45 -3.18
CA ILE A 107 -13.86 7.98 -3.21
C ILE A 107 -12.46 7.46 -2.87
N ALA A 108 -11.42 8.15 -3.31
CA ALA A 108 -10.04 7.80 -2.97
C ALA A 108 -9.82 7.70 -1.45
N THR A 109 -10.48 8.56 -0.67
CA THR A 109 -10.38 8.54 0.80
C THR A 109 -11.15 7.38 1.45
N LYS A 110 -11.94 6.64 0.68
CA LYS A 110 -12.71 5.48 1.16
C LYS A 110 -11.96 4.17 1.01
N CYS A 111 -10.76 4.19 0.44
CA CYS A 111 -10.00 2.96 0.26
C CYS A 111 -9.66 2.33 1.62
N PRO A 112 -9.72 0.99 1.74
CA PRO A 112 -9.46 0.32 3.02
C PRO A 112 -8.10 0.63 3.64
N VAL A 113 -7.05 0.72 2.83
CA VAL A 113 -5.70 1.05 3.33
C VAL A 113 -5.65 2.48 3.87
N HIS A 114 -6.30 3.43 3.19
CA HIS A 114 -6.41 4.80 3.68
C HIS A 114 -7.04 4.83 5.09
N LYS A 115 -8.12 4.08 5.28
CA LYS A 115 -8.80 4.01 6.58
C LYS A 115 -7.90 3.46 7.68
N VAL A 116 -7.12 2.45 7.36
CA VAL A 116 -6.14 1.87 8.31
C VAL A 116 -5.11 2.93 8.71
N LEU A 117 -4.55 3.63 7.74
CA LEU A 117 -3.54 4.68 8.00
C LEU A 117 -4.14 5.87 8.75
N ALA A 118 -5.43 6.11 8.61
CA ALA A 118 -6.15 7.13 9.36
C ALA A 118 -6.51 6.68 10.78
N GLY A 119 -6.08 5.50 11.23
CA GLY A 119 -6.22 5.06 12.61
C GLY A 119 -7.36 4.10 12.91
N GLU A 120 -7.96 3.50 11.88
CA GLU A 120 -9.10 2.58 12.07
C GLU A 120 -8.70 1.12 12.30
N ALA A 121 -7.43 0.85 12.61
CA ALA A 121 -6.94 -0.51 12.82
C ALA A 121 -6.41 -0.71 14.24
N HIS A 122 -6.43 -1.97 14.66
CA HIS A 122 -5.87 -2.39 15.94
C HIS A 122 -4.81 -3.45 15.68
N VAL A 123 -3.67 -3.34 16.37
CA VAL A 123 -2.57 -4.28 16.26
C VAL A 123 -2.33 -4.91 17.63
N LYS A 124 -2.32 -6.24 17.65
CA LYS A 124 -2.01 -7.02 18.86
C LYS A 124 -0.84 -7.95 18.57
N VAL A 125 0.18 -7.86 19.40
CA VAL A 125 1.35 -8.73 19.28
C VAL A 125 1.27 -9.82 20.34
N VAL A 126 1.38 -11.08 19.90
CA VAL A 126 1.41 -12.24 20.81
C VAL A 126 2.66 -13.04 20.54
N GLU A 127 3.17 -13.70 21.56
CA GLU A 127 4.30 -14.59 21.43
C GLU A 127 3.83 -16.00 21.06
N ARG A 128 4.54 -16.61 20.11
CA ARG A 128 4.39 -18.03 19.80
C ARG A 128 5.76 -18.66 19.85
N LEU A 129 5.93 -19.63 20.73
CA LEU A 129 7.19 -20.33 20.87
C LEU A 129 7.32 -21.38 19.76
N GLU A 130 8.55 -21.50 19.25
CA GLU A 130 8.87 -22.52 18.29
C GLU A 130 8.80 -23.89 18.95
N ALA A 131 8.24 -24.88 18.25
CA ALA A 131 8.18 -26.26 18.75
C ALA A 131 9.60 -26.86 18.80
N ALA A 132 9.90 -27.60 19.88
CA ALA A 132 11.20 -28.25 20.05
C ALA A 132 11.42 -29.40 19.07
#